data_009dbc94f29bc1dfbbca6749bb66a6c4
#
_entry.id   009dbc94f29bc1dfbbca6749bb66a6c4
#
_cell.length_a   1.000
_cell.length_b   1.000
_cell.length_c   1.000
_cell.angle_alpha   90.00
_cell.angle_beta   90.00
_cell.angle_gamma   90.00
#
_symmetry.space_group_name_H-M   'P 1'
#
loop_
_entity.id
_entity.type
_entity.pdbx_description
1 polymer ?
#
loop_
_entity_poly.entity_id
_entity_poly.type
_entity_poly.pdbx_seq_one_letter_code
_entity_poly.pdbx_strand_id
1 'polypeptide(L)'
;MKKLQKGEEVVYTFENYLSKRECKKYASTIKDFGIGIFNWSQRSQDISGDPIVQKLQKFLNKIFNLNLTIAQAQTQNWNQTSFSDLHIHNQRGRENTTYSSSIYLNDGFSGGRFFTKNGIKIKPTVGLLTFFNGRKVWHGVEKVKDKDRKTLIFWWKD
;
A
#
# COMPACT_ATOMS: atom_id res chain seq x y z
N MET A 1 -1.83 -14.20 -9.28
CA MET A 1 -1.00 -14.03 -8.07
C MET A 1 0.44 -14.36 -8.38
N LYS A 2 1.35 -13.50 -7.99
CA LYS A 2 2.80 -13.74 -8.06
C LYS A 2 3.39 -13.65 -6.65
N LYS A 3 4.19 -14.64 -6.26
CA LYS A 3 4.97 -14.64 -5.03
C LYS A 3 6.38 -14.15 -5.34
N LEU A 4 6.82 -13.08 -4.70
CA LEU A 4 8.18 -12.57 -4.74
C LEU A 4 8.85 -12.94 -3.41
N GLN A 5 10.00 -13.61 -3.48
CA GLN A 5 10.71 -14.05 -2.27
C GLN A 5 12.20 -13.79 -2.42
N LYS A 6 12.80 -13.20 -1.38
CA LYS A 6 14.26 -13.09 -1.21
C LYS A 6 14.62 -13.30 0.26
N GLY A 7 15.36 -14.36 0.53
CA GLY A 7 15.57 -14.81 1.90
C GLY A 7 14.24 -15.13 2.57
N GLU A 8 14.04 -14.59 3.76
CA GLU A 8 12.79 -14.76 4.53
C GLU A 8 11.69 -13.75 4.15
N GLU A 9 12.00 -12.75 3.33
CA GLU A 9 11.03 -11.76 2.90
C GLU A 9 10.15 -12.31 1.78
N VAL A 10 8.85 -12.22 1.98
CA VAL A 10 7.83 -12.65 1.02
C VAL A 10 6.83 -11.52 0.80
N VAL A 11 6.64 -11.14 -0.47
CA VAL A 11 5.61 -10.20 -0.90
C VAL A 11 4.78 -10.85 -2.00
N TYR A 12 3.47 -10.81 -1.87
CA TYR A 12 2.54 -11.28 -2.89
C TYR A 12 2.02 -10.09 -3.69
N THR A 13 1.86 -10.30 -4.99
CA THR A 13 1.28 -9.29 -5.90
C THR A 13 0.16 -9.88 -6.73
N PHE A 14 -0.85 -9.05 -6.99
CA PHE A 14 -2.02 -9.40 -7.81
C PHE A 14 -2.24 -8.26 -8.80
N GLU A 15 -1.96 -8.54 -10.08
CA GLU A 15 -2.21 -7.60 -11.16
C GLU A 15 -3.71 -7.38 -11.36
N ASN A 16 -4.09 -6.16 -11.72
CA ASN A 16 -5.47 -5.80 -12.03
C ASN A 16 -6.49 -6.19 -10.95
N TYR A 17 -6.11 -6.12 -9.66
CA TYR A 17 -7.04 -6.37 -8.55
C TYR A 17 -8.21 -5.38 -8.57
N LEU A 18 -7.93 -4.10 -8.82
CA LEU A 18 -8.92 -3.11 -9.20
C LEU A 18 -8.80 -2.78 -10.70
N SER A 19 -9.94 -2.58 -11.33
CA SER A 19 -10.00 -2.08 -12.71
C SER A 19 -9.48 -0.64 -12.78
N LYS A 20 -9.06 -0.20 -13.96
CA LYS A 20 -8.67 1.21 -14.20
C LYS A 20 -9.78 2.19 -13.84
N ARG A 21 -11.05 1.82 -14.07
CA ARG A 21 -12.21 2.63 -13.71
C ARG A 21 -12.36 2.79 -12.19
N GLU A 22 -12.22 1.70 -11.43
CA GLU A 22 -12.25 1.74 -9.97
C GLU A 22 -11.08 2.56 -9.42
N CYS A 23 -9.88 2.36 -9.94
CA CYS A 23 -8.70 3.14 -9.56
C CYS A 23 -8.90 4.64 -9.80
N LYS A 24 -9.41 5.03 -10.97
CA LYS A 24 -9.72 6.43 -11.30
C LYS A 24 -10.74 7.03 -10.34
N LYS A 25 -11.78 6.26 -9.96
CA LYS A 25 -12.78 6.71 -8.99
C LYS A 25 -12.15 7.03 -7.64
N TYR A 26 -11.31 6.14 -7.09
CA TYR A 26 -10.62 6.42 -5.83
C TYR A 26 -9.57 7.53 -5.97
N ALA A 27 -8.78 7.53 -7.02
CA ALA A 27 -7.75 8.55 -7.25
C ALA A 27 -8.35 9.96 -7.34
N SER A 28 -9.54 10.11 -7.88
CA SER A 28 -10.24 11.41 -8.01
C SER A 28 -10.64 12.02 -6.65
N THR A 29 -10.74 11.20 -5.60
CA THR A 29 -11.03 11.68 -4.24
C THR A 29 -9.78 12.16 -3.50
N ILE A 30 -8.59 11.89 -4.03
CA ILE A 30 -7.31 12.21 -3.41
C ILE A 30 -6.75 13.48 -4.06
N LYS A 31 -6.62 14.54 -3.27
CA LYS A 31 -6.06 15.83 -3.72
C LYS A 31 -4.60 15.67 -4.17
N ASP A 32 -4.19 16.39 -5.20
CA ASP A 32 -2.79 16.54 -5.59
C ASP A 32 -2.10 17.57 -4.69
N PHE A 33 -0.86 17.28 -4.29
CA PHE A 33 -0.03 18.13 -3.44
C PHE A 33 1.20 18.65 -4.17
N GLY A 34 1.72 17.94 -5.16
CA GLY A 34 2.91 18.32 -5.90
C GLY A 34 4.18 18.33 -5.04
N ILE A 35 4.99 19.37 -5.19
CA ILE A 35 6.24 19.57 -4.44
C ILE A 35 5.93 20.31 -3.15
N GLY A 36 6.46 19.84 -2.03
CA GLY A 36 6.32 20.50 -0.74
C GLY A 36 6.38 19.53 0.44
N ILE A 37 6.42 20.09 1.63
CA ILE A 37 6.43 19.32 2.88
C ILE A 37 5.01 19.32 3.45
N PHE A 38 4.42 18.14 3.50
CA PHE A 38 3.07 17.92 4.03
C PHE A 38 3.10 16.75 5.00
N ASN A 39 2.39 16.85 6.11
CA ASN A 39 2.26 15.75 7.05
C ASN A 39 1.23 14.71 6.57
N TRP A 40 1.27 13.51 7.18
CA TRP A 40 0.37 12.43 6.79
C TRP A 40 -1.11 12.74 7.03
N SER A 41 -1.44 13.50 8.07
CA SER A 41 -2.83 13.88 8.33
C SER A 41 -3.44 14.75 7.23
N GLN A 42 -2.62 15.48 6.51
CA GLN A 42 -3.05 16.28 5.34
C GLN A 42 -3.20 15.41 4.09
N ARG A 43 -2.36 14.37 3.94
CA ARG A 43 -2.22 13.54 2.73
C ARG A 43 -2.95 12.20 2.81
N SER A 44 -3.59 11.88 3.91
CA SER A 44 -4.32 10.63 4.12
C SER A 44 -5.75 10.90 4.59
N GLN A 45 -6.64 9.99 4.23
CA GLN A 45 -8.03 10.00 4.67
C GLN A 45 -8.42 8.58 5.09
N ASP A 46 -9.08 8.45 6.23
CA ASP A 46 -9.61 7.16 6.69
C ASP A 46 -10.71 6.66 5.76
N ILE A 47 -10.59 5.38 5.38
CA ILE A 47 -11.56 4.66 4.57
C ILE A 47 -11.93 3.30 5.19
N SER A 48 -11.75 3.15 6.52
CA SER A 48 -12.00 1.87 7.19
C SER A 48 -13.45 1.38 7.07
N GLY A 49 -14.40 2.26 6.81
CA GLY A 49 -15.80 1.94 6.53
C GLY A 49 -16.15 1.73 5.03
N ASP A 50 -15.19 1.90 4.12
CA ASP A 50 -15.45 1.76 2.68
C ASP A 50 -15.68 0.28 2.29
N PRO A 51 -16.62 -0.03 1.37
CA PRO A 51 -16.87 -1.40 0.90
C PRO A 51 -15.64 -2.14 0.36
N ILE A 52 -14.62 -1.43 -0.13
CA ILE A 52 -13.36 -2.04 -0.58
C ILE A 52 -12.66 -2.82 0.53
N VAL A 53 -12.79 -2.38 1.79
CA VAL A 53 -12.19 -3.06 2.95
C VAL A 53 -12.75 -4.47 3.08
N GLN A 54 -14.07 -4.62 3.07
CA GLN A 54 -14.72 -5.95 3.16
C GLN A 54 -14.42 -6.82 1.93
N LYS A 55 -14.43 -6.23 0.73
CA LYS A 55 -14.08 -6.92 -0.52
C LYS A 55 -12.67 -7.50 -0.44
N LEU A 56 -11.70 -6.69 -0.01
CA LEU A 56 -10.29 -7.09 0.10
C LEU A 56 -10.09 -8.10 1.22
N GLN A 57 -10.71 -7.90 2.38
CA GLN A 57 -10.67 -8.82 3.52
C GLN A 57 -11.11 -10.23 3.12
N LYS A 58 -12.29 -10.35 2.50
CA LYS A 58 -12.82 -11.64 2.03
C LYS A 58 -11.88 -12.30 1.02
N PHE A 59 -11.33 -11.52 0.10
CA PHE A 59 -10.39 -12.00 -0.90
C PHE A 59 -9.11 -12.56 -0.26
N LEU A 60 -8.45 -11.79 0.62
CA LEU A 60 -7.21 -12.19 1.27
C LEU A 60 -7.41 -13.39 2.20
N ASN A 61 -8.50 -13.41 2.99
CA ASN A 61 -8.83 -14.52 3.88
C ASN A 61 -9.01 -15.83 3.09
N LYS A 62 -9.71 -15.76 1.95
CA LYS A 62 -9.90 -16.93 1.07
C LYS A 62 -8.60 -17.43 0.46
N ILE A 63 -7.75 -16.53 -0.06
CA ILE A 63 -6.51 -16.91 -0.78
C ILE A 63 -5.45 -17.47 0.17
N PHE A 64 -5.34 -16.90 1.37
CA PHE A 64 -4.26 -17.24 2.31
C PHE A 64 -4.73 -18.10 3.48
N ASN A 65 -6.02 -18.45 3.54
CA ASN A 65 -6.62 -19.19 4.66
C ASN A 65 -6.35 -18.50 6.00
N LEU A 66 -6.61 -17.19 6.08
CA LEU A 66 -6.41 -16.34 7.25
C LEU A 66 -7.74 -15.84 7.81
N ASN A 67 -7.70 -15.26 9.01
CA ASN A 67 -8.82 -14.61 9.68
C ASN A 67 -8.58 -13.11 9.88
N LEU A 68 -8.14 -12.44 8.83
CA LEU A 68 -7.82 -11.02 8.89
C LEU A 68 -9.03 -10.19 9.26
N THR A 69 -8.79 -9.21 10.13
CA THR A 69 -9.72 -8.10 10.43
C THR A 69 -9.01 -6.78 10.19
N ILE A 70 -9.76 -5.76 9.79
CA ILE A 70 -9.15 -4.44 9.54
C ILE A 70 -8.74 -3.76 10.85
N ALA A 71 -7.53 -3.26 10.92
CA ALA A 71 -7.07 -2.36 11.95
C ALA A 71 -7.24 -0.91 11.51
N GLN A 72 -6.86 -0.61 10.29
CA GLN A 72 -6.98 0.71 9.68
C GLN A 72 -6.89 0.62 8.16
N ALA A 73 -7.62 1.47 7.46
CA ALA A 73 -7.48 1.67 6.02
C ALA A 73 -7.48 3.16 5.68
N GLN A 74 -6.66 3.55 4.74
CA GLN A 74 -6.50 4.95 4.33
C GLN A 74 -6.30 5.08 2.82
N THR A 75 -6.80 6.20 2.26
CA THR A 75 -6.19 6.75 1.06
C THR A 75 -4.88 7.41 1.44
N GLN A 76 -3.87 7.35 0.58
CA GLN A 76 -2.61 8.05 0.81
C GLN A 76 -2.13 8.72 -0.47
N ASN A 77 -1.76 10.00 -0.35
CA ASN A 77 -1.00 10.71 -1.35
C ASN A 77 0.49 10.73 -0.93
N TRP A 78 1.32 10.13 -1.77
CA TRP A 78 2.77 10.28 -1.72
C TRP A 78 3.13 11.37 -2.71
N ASN A 79 3.18 12.62 -2.23
CA ASN A 79 3.48 13.74 -3.09
C ASN A 79 4.93 13.72 -3.57
N GLN A 80 5.24 14.52 -4.57
CA GLN A 80 6.59 14.62 -5.11
C GLN A 80 7.57 14.97 -3.99
N THR A 81 8.73 14.31 -3.98
CA THR A 81 9.76 14.29 -2.94
C THR A 81 9.50 13.39 -1.73
N SER A 82 8.31 12.86 -1.53
CA SER A 82 8.01 11.89 -0.46
C SER A 82 8.77 10.58 -0.66
N PHE A 83 9.22 10.00 0.42
CA PHE A 83 9.85 8.68 0.49
C PHE A 83 9.61 8.07 1.87
N SER A 84 9.93 6.81 2.01
CA SER A 84 9.95 6.11 3.30
C SER A 84 11.20 5.25 3.38
N ASP A 85 11.96 5.41 4.45
CA ASP A 85 13.07 4.54 4.78
C ASP A 85 12.59 3.13 5.14
N LEU A 86 13.52 2.19 5.22
CA LEU A 86 13.24 0.82 5.66
C LEU A 86 12.67 0.81 7.08
N HIS A 87 11.50 0.20 7.23
CA HIS A 87 10.81 0.02 8.50
C HIS A 87 9.97 -1.25 8.51
N ILE A 88 9.50 -1.63 9.68
CA ILE A 88 8.47 -2.65 9.91
C ILE A 88 7.33 -2.04 10.71
N HIS A 89 6.16 -2.68 10.68
CA HIS A 89 4.99 -2.19 11.40
C HIS A 89 4.95 -2.69 12.84
N ASN A 90 5.89 -2.22 13.66
CA ASN A 90 5.94 -2.46 15.11
C ASN A 90 5.85 -1.19 15.94
N GLN A 91 5.58 -0.06 15.31
CA GLN A 91 5.51 1.25 15.94
C GLN A 91 4.24 1.41 16.77
N ARG A 92 4.26 2.37 17.70
CA ARG A 92 3.12 2.76 18.52
C ARG A 92 1.89 3.04 17.64
N GLY A 93 0.77 2.40 17.97
CA GLY A 93 -0.48 2.44 17.18
C GLY A 93 -0.57 1.38 16.09
N ARG A 94 0.48 0.56 15.89
CA ARG A 94 0.52 -0.56 14.93
C ARG A 94 0.81 -1.91 15.60
N GLU A 95 0.83 -1.97 16.93
CA GLU A 95 1.24 -3.15 17.71
C GLU A 95 0.38 -4.38 17.42
N ASN A 96 -0.87 -4.17 17.04
CA ASN A 96 -1.82 -5.24 16.76
C ASN A 96 -1.95 -5.56 15.26
N THR A 97 -1.14 -4.96 14.39
CA THR A 97 -1.18 -5.26 12.96
C THR A 97 -0.14 -6.31 12.62
N THR A 98 -0.53 -7.30 11.82
CA THR A 98 0.35 -8.37 11.36
C THR A 98 0.68 -8.22 9.89
N TYR A 99 -0.33 -7.94 9.06
CA TYR A 99 -0.19 -7.84 7.62
C TYR A 99 -0.51 -6.44 7.11
N SER A 100 0.02 -6.15 5.94
CA SER A 100 -0.24 -4.93 5.20
C SER A 100 -0.53 -5.22 3.74
N SER A 101 -1.37 -4.40 3.15
CA SER A 101 -1.63 -4.42 1.72
C SER A 101 -1.74 -3.00 1.16
N SER A 102 -1.39 -2.85 -0.10
CA SER A 102 -1.48 -1.59 -0.84
C SER A 102 -2.08 -1.83 -2.20
N ILE A 103 -2.96 -0.92 -2.64
CA ILE A 103 -3.46 -0.89 -4.01
C ILE A 103 -2.99 0.41 -4.65
N TYR A 104 -2.33 0.31 -5.80
CA TYR A 104 -1.84 1.46 -6.54
C TYR A 104 -2.92 1.99 -7.47
N LEU A 105 -3.21 3.29 -7.38
CA LEU A 105 -4.34 3.92 -8.05
C LEU A 105 -3.97 4.65 -9.34
N ASN A 106 -2.71 5.04 -9.48
CA ASN A 106 -2.21 5.78 -10.63
C ASN A 106 -0.77 5.37 -10.99
N ASP A 107 -0.36 5.82 -12.14
CA ASP A 107 0.99 5.75 -12.69
C ASP A 107 1.42 7.15 -13.20
N GLY A 108 2.47 7.22 -14.00
CA GLY A 108 2.98 8.46 -14.58
C GLY A 108 3.92 9.24 -13.66
N PHE A 109 4.26 8.73 -12.49
CA PHE A 109 5.38 9.19 -11.67
C PHE A 109 6.62 8.34 -11.92
N SER A 110 7.80 8.87 -11.60
CA SER A 110 9.04 8.10 -11.53
C SER A 110 9.47 7.88 -10.08
N GLY A 111 10.34 6.91 -9.81
CA GLY A 111 10.61 6.47 -8.45
C GLY A 111 9.38 5.82 -7.81
N GLY A 112 9.17 6.05 -6.52
CA GLY A 112 8.00 5.57 -5.79
C GLY A 112 7.83 4.05 -5.75
N ARG A 113 8.87 3.29 -6.10
CA ARG A 113 8.84 1.83 -6.02
C ARG A 113 8.82 1.39 -4.57
N PHE A 114 8.04 0.37 -4.28
CA PHE A 114 8.17 -0.38 -3.04
C PHE A 114 9.46 -1.20 -3.10
N PHE A 115 10.23 -1.21 -2.03
CA PHE A 115 11.45 -2.00 -1.93
C PHE A 115 11.58 -2.64 -0.55
N THR A 116 12.32 -3.75 -0.49
CA THR A 116 12.61 -4.45 0.77
C THR A 116 14.10 -4.49 1.05
N LYS A 117 14.46 -4.78 2.31
CA LYS A 117 15.86 -4.91 2.75
C LYS A 117 16.63 -5.94 1.90
N ASN A 118 16.02 -7.05 1.57
CA ASN A 118 16.65 -8.12 0.79
C ASN A 118 16.57 -7.89 -0.74
N GLY A 119 16.06 -6.73 -1.17
CA GLY A 119 16.12 -6.30 -2.56
C GLY A 119 14.96 -6.75 -3.45
N ILE A 120 13.79 -7.09 -2.89
CA ILE A 120 12.54 -7.12 -3.66
C ILE A 120 12.23 -5.67 -4.07
N LYS A 121 11.94 -5.45 -5.35
CA LYS A 121 11.48 -4.15 -5.86
C LYS A 121 10.22 -4.32 -6.67
N ILE A 122 9.22 -3.52 -6.39
CA ILE A 122 7.93 -3.54 -7.08
C ILE A 122 7.67 -2.17 -7.69
N LYS A 123 7.58 -2.15 -9.01
CA LYS A 123 7.14 -0.97 -9.76
C LYS A 123 5.61 -0.87 -9.64
N PRO A 124 5.07 0.23 -9.14
CA PRO A 124 3.63 0.44 -9.11
C PRO A 124 3.02 0.43 -10.52
N THR A 125 1.92 -0.30 -10.67
CA THR A 125 1.04 -0.26 -11.85
C THR A 125 -0.40 -0.08 -11.38
N VAL A 126 -1.23 0.55 -12.21
CA VAL A 126 -2.64 0.83 -11.86
C VAL A 126 -3.39 -0.47 -11.57
N GLY A 127 -4.01 -0.55 -10.39
CA GLY A 127 -4.78 -1.71 -9.95
C GLY A 127 -3.96 -2.84 -9.33
N LEU A 128 -2.65 -2.70 -9.24
CA LEU A 128 -1.79 -3.68 -8.57
C LEU A 128 -2.07 -3.70 -7.07
N LEU A 129 -2.34 -4.88 -6.52
CA LEU A 129 -2.40 -5.14 -5.08
C LEU A 129 -1.10 -5.80 -4.63
N THR A 130 -0.53 -5.30 -3.53
CA THR A 130 0.56 -5.95 -2.79
C THR A 130 0.05 -6.43 -1.43
N PHE A 131 0.57 -7.56 -0.94
CA PHE A 131 0.26 -8.12 0.37
C PHE A 131 1.49 -8.76 1.00
N PHE A 132 1.77 -8.46 2.26
CA PHE A 132 2.94 -8.97 2.97
C PHE A 132 2.78 -8.90 4.50
N ASN A 133 3.60 -9.64 5.22
CA ASN A 133 3.68 -9.55 6.67
C ASN A 133 4.46 -8.27 7.06
N GLY A 134 3.76 -7.27 7.53
CA GLY A 134 4.33 -5.95 7.86
C GLY A 134 5.27 -5.97 9.06
N ARG A 135 5.23 -6.98 9.92
CA ARG A 135 6.14 -7.14 11.07
C ARG A 135 7.46 -7.81 10.71
N LYS A 136 7.49 -8.57 9.62
CA LYS A 136 8.67 -9.35 9.22
C LYS A 136 9.40 -8.76 8.02
N VAL A 137 8.68 -8.12 7.11
CA VAL A 137 9.25 -7.57 5.89
C VAL A 137 9.69 -6.13 6.13
N TRP A 138 10.99 -5.89 6.19
CA TRP A 138 11.57 -4.56 6.20
C TRP A 138 11.37 -3.93 4.82
N HIS A 139 10.62 -2.86 4.76
CA HIS A 139 10.21 -2.24 3.50
C HIS A 139 10.23 -0.72 3.55
N GLY A 140 10.29 -0.13 2.39
CA GLY A 140 10.25 1.31 2.19
C GLY A 140 9.67 1.69 0.84
N VAL A 141 9.64 2.97 0.57
CA VAL A 141 9.19 3.55 -0.69
C VAL A 141 10.27 4.50 -1.21
N GLU A 142 10.73 4.28 -2.43
CA GLU A 142 11.69 5.17 -3.08
C GLU A 142 11.08 6.57 -3.27
N LYS A 143 11.93 7.58 -3.34
CA LYS A 143 11.50 8.96 -3.57
C LYS A 143 10.61 9.09 -4.79
N VAL A 144 9.44 9.67 -4.58
CA VAL A 144 8.46 9.95 -5.65
C VAL A 144 8.87 11.20 -6.41
N LYS A 145 8.78 11.16 -7.75
CA LYS A 145 9.13 12.25 -8.66
C LYS A 145 8.07 12.43 -9.74
N ASP A 146 8.04 13.59 -10.35
CA ASP A 146 7.27 13.99 -11.53
C ASP A 146 5.76 14.11 -11.32
N LYS A 147 5.16 13.29 -10.48
CA LYS A 147 3.73 13.29 -10.19
C LYS A 147 3.46 12.63 -8.82
N ASP A 148 2.38 13.00 -8.15
CA ASP A 148 1.96 12.37 -6.91
C ASP A 148 1.59 10.88 -7.12
N ARG A 149 2.00 10.04 -6.18
CA ARG A 149 1.68 8.61 -6.15
C ARG A 149 0.52 8.38 -5.20
N LYS A 150 -0.61 7.89 -5.70
CA LYS A 150 -1.85 7.68 -4.95
C LYS A 150 -2.08 6.20 -4.68
N THR A 151 -2.41 5.87 -3.44
CA THR A 151 -2.62 4.48 -2.99
C THR A 151 -3.78 4.36 -2.02
N LEU A 152 -4.33 3.14 -1.95
CA LEU A 152 -5.10 2.68 -0.79
C LEU A 152 -4.18 1.78 0.02
N ILE A 153 -4.11 2.00 1.33
CA ILE A 153 -3.29 1.23 2.27
C ILE A 153 -4.19 0.60 3.33
N PHE A 154 -3.91 -0.65 3.66
CA PHE A 154 -4.67 -1.41 4.65
C PHE A 154 -3.72 -2.10 5.62
N TRP A 155 -4.04 -2.01 6.89
CA TRP A 155 -3.35 -2.73 7.97
C TRP A 155 -4.31 -3.72 8.61
N TRP A 156 -3.88 -4.97 8.70
CA TRP A 156 -4.68 -6.10 9.11
C TRP A 156 -4.19 -6.71 10.40
N LYS A 157 -5.14 -7.12 11.24
CA LYS A 157 -4.93 -8.02 12.38
C LYS A 157 -5.22 -9.45 11.92
N ASP A 158 -4.45 -10.39 12.43
CA ASP A 158 -4.68 -11.83 12.23
C ASP A 158 -5.06 -12.46 13.56
#